data_82190d4c1044c54699031feeed39a282
#
_entry.id   82190d4c1044c54699031feeed39a282
#
_cell.length_a   1.000
_cell.length_b   1.000
_cell.length_c   1.000
_cell.angle_alpha   90.00
_cell.angle_beta   90.00
_cell.angle_gamma   90.00
#
_symmetry.space_group_name_H-M   'P 1'
#
loop_
_entity.id
_entity.type
_entity.pdbx_description
1 polymer ?
#
loop_
_entity_poly.entity_id
_entity_poly.type
_entity_poly.pdbx_seq_one_letter_code
_entity_poly.pdbx_strand_id
1 'polypeptide(L)'
;MVTTPDGSPVAMVHCNNCTSDLNAWVGLFKQYQELLGVPVDMNEVFSKLYNHALKGDADCGGLIAYNYISGEPVTGLAEGRPMFVRSANDHFNLANFMRANLYASVAVLKIGNDVLFKNEKVQVDRITGHGGLFKTKGVGQRILAAAINSPISVMETAGEGGAWGIALLAGYLVNNDEKLSLADYLDKKVFAGNTGVEIAPTAEDVAGFDKYIVTYKAGLAIEQAAVANKK
;
A
#
# COMPACT_ATOMS: atom_id res chain seq x y z
N MET A 1 20.96 3.27 0.55
CA MET A 1 20.92 2.10 -0.36
C MET A 1 21.12 0.84 0.47
N VAL A 2 20.47 -0.24 0.10
CA VAL A 2 20.65 -1.59 0.63
C VAL A 2 21.10 -2.50 -0.52
N THR A 3 21.36 -3.77 -0.25
CA THR A 3 21.73 -4.74 -1.29
C THR A 3 20.80 -5.93 -1.29
N THR A 4 20.66 -6.56 -2.45
CA THR A 4 20.09 -7.91 -2.58
C THR A 4 21.04 -8.94 -1.94
N PRO A 5 20.58 -10.19 -1.71
CA PRO A 5 21.45 -11.25 -1.18
C PRO A 5 22.68 -11.56 -2.02
N ASP A 6 22.64 -11.31 -3.32
CA ASP A 6 23.79 -11.46 -4.25
C ASP A 6 24.65 -10.20 -4.37
N GLY A 7 24.37 -9.14 -3.59
CA GLY A 7 25.17 -7.91 -3.52
C GLY A 7 24.78 -6.80 -4.49
N SER A 8 23.74 -6.98 -5.32
CA SER A 8 23.27 -5.94 -6.24
C SER A 8 22.68 -4.75 -5.47
N PRO A 9 22.92 -3.50 -5.89
CA PRO A 9 22.41 -2.33 -5.18
C PRO A 9 20.90 -2.17 -5.33
N VAL A 10 20.24 -1.75 -4.23
CA VAL A 10 18.80 -1.48 -4.19
C VAL A 10 18.55 -0.07 -3.67
N ALA A 11 17.76 0.70 -4.41
CA ALA A 11 17.18 1.93 -3.88
C ALA A 11 15.91 1.59 -3.07
N MET A 12 15.80 2.13 -1.86
CA MET A 12 14.67 1.87 -0.97
C MET A 12 13.94 3.15 -0.64
N VAL A 13 12.63 3.17 -0.91
CA VAL A 13 11.69 4.15 -0.34
C VAL A 13 11.06 3.51 0.90
N HIS A 14 11.43 4.01 2.07
CA HIS A 14 10.93 3.48 3.33
C HIS A 14 9.83 4.38 3.87
N CYS A 15 8.63 3.82 4.05
CA CYS A 15 7.48 4.49 4.65
C CYS A 15 7.16 3.81 5.98
N ASN A 16 7.04 4.61 7.05
CA ASN A 16 6.75 4.09 8.39
C ASN A 16 5.26 3.76 8.57
N ASN A 17 4.39 4.41 7.80
CA ASN A 17 2.95 4.32 7.97
C ASN A 17 2.31 3.75 6.69
N CYS A 18 1.59 2.64 6.84
CA CYS A 18 0.87 1.99 5.73
C CYS A 18 -0.57 1.66 6.18
N THR A 19 -0.86 0.41 6.53
CA THR A 19 -2.24 -0.05 6.81
C THR A 19 -2.60 -0.12 8.30
N SER A 20 -1.71 0.28 9.21
CA SER A 20 -1.95 0.13 10.66
C SER A 20 -3.13 0.97 11.16
N ASP A 21 -3.26 2.22 10.71
CA ASP A 21 -4.41 3.06 11.05
C ASP A 21 -5.72 2.53 10.45
N LEU A 22 -5.65 2.00 9.23
CA LEU A 22 -6.79 1.36 8.58
C LEU A 22 -7.34 0.18 9.38
N ASN A 23 -6.47 -0.58 10.08
CA ASN A 23 -6.91 -1.63 10.98
C ASN A 23 -7.74 -1.10 12.16
N ALA A 24 -7.42 0.09 12.68
CA ALA A 24 -8.21 0.72 13.74
C ALA A 24 -9.63 1.07 13.25
N TRP A 25 -9.74 1.64 12.05
CA TRP A 25 -11.04 1.93 11.44
C TRP A 25 -11.86 0.66 11.17
N VAL A 26 -11.24 -0.38 10.62
CA VAL A 26 -11.92 -1.67 10.41
C VAL A 26 -12.35 -2.29 11.74
N GLY A 27 -11.53 -2.15 12.78
CA GLY A 27 -11.86 -2.55 14.15
C GLY A 27 -13.10 -1.84 14.69
N LEU A 28 -13.31 -0.56 14.36
CA LEU A 28 -14.50 0.18 14.72
C LEU A 28 -15.77 -0.39 14.05
N PHE A 29 -15.67 -0.75 12.75
CA PHE A 29 -16.79 -1.40 12.05
C PHE A 29 -17.09 -2.80 12.61
N LYS A 30 -16.07 -3.54 13.05
CA LYS A 30 -16.25 -4.80 13.79
C LYS A 30 -17.07 -4.58 15.05
N GLN A 31 -16.68 -3.61 15.89
CA GLN A 31 -17.39 -3.29 17.14
C GLN A 31 -18.85 -2.91 16.88
N TYR A 32 -19.12 -2.18 15.80
CA TYR A 32 -20.50 -1.86 15.41
C TYR A 32 -21.32 -3.12 15.04
N GLN A 33 -20.74 -4.07 14.31
CA GLN A 33 -21.41 -5.33 14.01
C GLN A 33 -21.67 -6.17 15.27
N GLU A 34 -20.70 -6.22 16.19
CA GLU A 34 -20.84 -6.89 17.48
C GLU A 34 -21.96 -6.27 18.31
N LEU A 35 -22.08 -4.93 18.32
CA LEU A 35 -23.17 -4.21 18.99
C LEU A 35 -24.54 -4.60 18.43
N LEU A 36 -24.63 -4.87 17.13
CA LEU A 36 -25.87 -5.33 16.48
C LEU A 36 -26.13 -6.84 16.66
N GLY A 37 -25.25 -7.56 17.35
CA GLY A 37 -25.36 -9.01 17.54
C GLY A 37 -25.08 -9.82 16.28
N VAL A 38 -24.39 -9.26 15.29
CA VAL A 38 -24.03 -9.93 14.04
C VAL A 38 -22.69 -10.66 14.22
N PRO A 39 -22.61 -11.96 13.88
CA PRO A 39 -21.32 -12.68 13.90
C PRO A 39 -20.28 -11.99 13.03
N VAL A 40 -19.02 -11.93 13.50
CA VAL A 40 -17.95 -11.21 12.82
C VAL A 40 -16.85 -12.16 12.40
N ASP A 41 -16.59 -12.23 11.10
CA ASP A 41 -15.35 -12.72 10.52
C ASP A 41 -14.52 -11.53 10.00
N MET A 42 -13.35 -11.31 10.60
CA MET A 42 -12.49 -10.18 10.22
C MET A 42 -12.03 -10.21 8.77
N ASN A 43 -11.79 -11.40 8.19
CA ASN A 43 -11.40 -11.51 6.78
C ASN A 43 -12.56 -11.06 5.88
N GLU A 44 -13.79 -11.40 6.26
CA GLU A 44 -14.98 -10.97 5.53
C GLU A 44 -15.19 -9.46 5.66
N VAL A 45 -15.00 -8.88 6.86
CA VAL A 45 -15.11 -7.43 7.09
C VAL A 45 -14.09 -6.69 6.23
N PHE A 46 -12.81 -7.08 6.26
CA PHE A 46 -11.79 -6.48 5.39
C PHE A 46 -12.15 -6.61 3.91
N SER A 47 -12.52 -7.80 3.48
CA SER A 47 -12.86 -8.05 2.09
C SER A 47 -14.03 -7.19 1.61
N LYS A 48 -15.10 -7.10 2.40
CA LYS A 48 -16.28 -6.29 2.07
C LYS A 48 -15.96 -4.81 2.02
N LEU A 49 -15.28 -4.27 3.03
CA LEU A 49 -14.94 -2.85 3.11
C LEU A 49 -13.96 -2.44 2.00
N TYR A 50 -12.94 -3.24 1.73
CA TYR A 50 -11.95 -2.97 0.70
C TYR A 50 -12.57 -3.00 -0.71
N ASN A 51 -13.38 -4.02 -1.01
CA ASN A 51 -14.11 -4.07 -2.28
C ASN A 51 -15.13 -2.94 -2.41
N HIS A 52 -15.76 -2.53 -1.30
CA HIS A 52 -16.68 -1.40 -1.30
C HIS A 52 -15.99 -0.07 -1.60
N ALA A 53 -14.75 0.12 -1.15
CA ALA A 53 -13.93 1.30 -1.46
C ALA A 53 -13.75 1.52 -2.96
N LEU A 54 -13.70 0.46 -3.77
CA LEU A 54 -13.57 0.56 -5.23
C LEU A 54 -14.80 1.15 -5.92
N LYS A 55 -15.93 1.29 -5.20
CA LYS A 55 -17.17 1.94 -5.68
C LYS A 55 -17.21 3.44 -5.37
N GLY A 56 -16.23 3.94 -4.61
CA GLY A 56 -16.13 5.36 -4.30
C GLY A 56 -15.65 6.19 -5.49
N ASP A 57 -15.81 7.50 -5.37
CA ASP A 57 -15.31 8.45 -6.35
C ASP A 57 -13.80 8.29 -6.52
N ALA A 58 -13.29 8.45 -7.73
CA ALA A 58 -11.88 8.19 -8.03
C ALA A 58 -10.90 9.08 -7.23
N ASP A 59 -11.35 10.28 -6.81
CA ASP A 59 -10.62 11.23 -5.95
C ASP A 59 -11.04 11.15 -4.47
N CYS A 60 -11.73 10.10 -4.05
CA CYS A 60 -12.29 9.93 -2.70
C CYS A 60 -13.37 10.96 -2.33
N GLY A 61 -13.98 11.65 -3.30
CA GLY A 61 -15.01 12.67 -3.07
C GLY A 61 -14.52 13.86 -2.25
N GLY A 62 -13.23 14.20 -2.32
CA GLY A 62 -12.59 15.27 -1.56
C GLY A 62 -12.08 14.87 -0.17
N LEU A 63 -12.37 13.68 0.30
CA LEU A 63 -11.95 13.20 1.63
C LEU A 63 -10.46 12.92 1.68
N ILE A 64 -9.81 13.28 2.79
CA ILE A 64 -8.39 13.02 3.04
C ILE A 64 -8.21 12.27 4.36
N ALA A 65 -7.38 11.24 4.36
CA ALA A 65 -6.92 10.55 5.55
C ALA A 65 -5.41 10.70 5.68
N TYR A 66 -4.93 10.94 6.89
CA TYR A 66 -3.53 10.90 7.29
C TYR A 66 -3.37 9.74 8.27
N ASN A 67 -2.64 8.72 7.86
CA ASN A 67 -2.48 7.47 8.60
C ASN A 67 -1.22 7.46 9.47
N TYR A 68 -0.73 8.63 9.87
CA TYR A 68 0.53 8.80 10.62
C TYR A 68 0.38 8.38 12.08
N ILE A 69 0.61 7.10 12.38
CA ILE A 69 0.73 6.58 13.75
C ILE A 69 2.09 6.96 14.34
N SER A 70 3.11 7.09 13.49
CA SER A 70 4.46 7.48 13.85
C SER A 70 4.99 8.55 12.90
N GLY A 71 6.20 9.07 13.19
CA GLY A 71 6.88 9.99 12.28
C GLY A 71 7.10 9.38 10.90
N GLU A 72 7.23 10.25 9.89
CA GLU A 72 7.36 9.85 8.49
C GLU A 72 8.47 10.68 7.80
N PRO A 73 9.66 10.10 7.63
CA PRO A 73 10.80 10.81 7.06
C PRO A 73 10.55 11.35 5.65
N VAL A 74 9.79 10.63 4.82
CA VAL A 74 9.48 11.05 3.44
C VAL A 74 8.74 12.38 3.40
N THR A 75 7.93 12.67 4.42
CA THR A 75 7.18 13.94 4.54
C THR A 75 7.75 14.89 5.59
N GLY A 76 8.92 14.55 6.17
CA GLY A 76 9.62 15.40 7.12
C GLY A 76 8.97 15.51 8.51
N LEU A 77 8.14 14.55 8.88
CA LEU A 77 7.42 14.51 10.17
C LEU A 77 8.18 13.64 11.18
N ALA A 78 8.57 14.22 12.32
CA ALA A 78 9.22 13.47 13.41
C ALA A 78 8.25 12.59 14.21
N GLU A 79 6.99 12.98 14.28
CA GLU A 79 5.89 12.27 14.93
C GLU A 79 4.66 12.29 14.03
N GLY A 80 3.61 11.52 14.36
CA GLY A 80 2.36 11.50 13.63
C GLY A 80 1.13 11.68 14.51
N ARG A 81 0.02 12.03 13.87
CA ARG A 81 -1.33 12.09 14.43
C ARG A 81 -2.30 11.54 13.38
N PRO A 82 -2.82 10.33 13.55
CA PRO A 82 -3.83 9.83 12.62
C PRO A 82 -5.04 10.77 12.59
N MET A 83 -5.41 11.21 11.39
CA MET A 83 -6.50 12.16 11.20
C MET A 83 -7.33 11.84 9.97
N PHE A 84 -8.61 12.15 10.06
CA PHE A 84 -9.52 12.16 8.92
C PHE A 84 -10.06 13.59 8.73
N VAL A 85 -9.86 14.14 7.54
CA VAL A 85 -10.20 15.54 7.22
C VAL A 85 -11.24 15.56 6.12
N ARG A 86 -12.28 16.37 6.31
CA ARG A 86 -13.30 16.63 5.31
C ARG A 86 -13.84 18.05 5.41
N SER A 87 -14.29 18.58 4.29
CA SER A 87 -15.07 19.82 4.19
C SER A 87 -16.57 19.53 4.22
N ALA A 88 -17.39 20.55 4.43
CA ALA A 88 -18.83 20.40 4.48
C ALA A 88 -19.45 19.89 3.17
N ASN A 89 -18.80 20.21 2.04
CA ASN A 89 -19.28 19.88 0.70
C ASN A 89 -18.67 18.61 0.12
N ASP A 90 -17.78 17.93 0.85
CA ASP A 90 -17.17 16.68 0.39
C ASP A 90 -18.19 15.55 0.36
N HIS A 91 -18.04 14.64 -0.58
CA HIS A 91 -18.95 13.51 -0.74
C HIS A 91 -18.65 12.41 0.29
N PHE A 92 -19.13 12.61 1.52
CA PHE A 92 -18.88 11.72 2.65
C PHE A 92 -19.85 10.51 2.65
N ASN A 93 -19.32 9.36 2.29
CA ASN A 93 -19.97 8.05 2.36
C ASN A 93 -18.95 6.96 2.68
N LEU A 94 -19.41 5.74 2.96
CA LEU A 94 -18.56 4.62 3.36
C LEU A 94 -17.53 4.24 2.26
N ALA A 95 -17.93 4.29 0.99
CA ALA A 95 -17.03 3.93 -0.12
C ALA A 95 -15.87 4.93 -0.23
N ASN A 96 -16.16 6.23 -0.21
CA ASN A 96 -15.18 7.30 -0.25
C ASN A 96 -14.30 7.32 1.01
N PHE A 97 -14.89 7.10 2.18
CA PHE A 97 -14.16 6.99 3.44
C PHE A 97 -13.12 5.87 3.38
N MET A 98 -13.52 4.68 2.96
CA MET A 98 -12.61 3.53 2.86
C MET A 98 -11.57 3.72 1.76
N ARG A 99 -11.94 4.34 0.63
CA ARG A 99 -11.01 4.64 -0.45
C ARG A 99 -9.95 5.66 -0.03
N ALA A 100 -10.32 6.72 0.71
CA ALA A 100 -9.37 7.69 1.24
C ALA A 100 -8.35 7.05 2.20
N ASN A 101 -8.79 6.13 3.05
CA ASN A 101 -7.89 5.37 3.94
C ASN A 101 -6.96 4.42 3.17
N LEU A 102 -7.45 3.77 2.12
CA LEU A 102 -6.61 2.95 1.23
C LEU A 102 -5.61 3.82 0.45
N TYR A 103 -6.02 4.99 -0.03
CA TYR A 103 -5.11 5.93 -0.70
C TYR A 103 -4.04 6.47 0.27
N ALA A 104 -4.40 6.78 1.52
CA ALA A 104 -3.45 7.20 2.54
C ALA A 104 -2.34 6.15 2.76
N SER A 105 -2.69 4.86 2.71
CA SER A 105 -1.73 3.77 2.92
C SER A 105 -0.63 3.69 1.85
N VAL A 106 -0.81 4.33 0.69
CA VAL A 106 0.15 4.36 -0.42
C VAL A 106 0.59 5.78 -0.81
N ALA A 107 0.01 6.82 -0.18
CA ALA A 107 0.30 8.21 -0.53
C ALA A 107 1.77 8.59 -0.31
N VAL A 108 2.33 8.19 0.83
CA VAL A 108 3.74 8.46 1.16
C VAL A 108 4.67 7.68 0.22
N LEU A 109 4.35 6.44 -0.09
CA LEU A 109 5.09 5.64 -1.07
C LEU A 109 5.10 6.32 -2.45
N LYS A 110 3.95 6.86 -2.87
CA LYS A 110 3.86 7.67 -4.11
C LYS A 110 4.80 8.88 -4.06
N ILE A 111 4.81 9.63 -2.95
CA ILE A 111 5.67 10.81 -2.79
C ILE A 111 7.14 10.42 -2.91
N GLY A 112 7.56 9.36 -2.22
CA GLY A 112 8.94 8.88 -2.28
C GLY A 112 9.32 8.30 -3.64
N ASN A 113 8.44 7.53 -4.27
CA ASN A 113 8.68 6.97 -5.60
C ASN A 113 8.75 8.04 -6.70
N ASP A 114 8.09 9.18 -6.52
CA ASP A 114 8.20 10.28 -7.47
C ASP A 114 9.65 10.79 -7.57
N VAL A 115 10.45 10.70 -6.52
CA VAL A 115 11.88 11.01 -6.57
C VAL A 115 12.59 10.06 -7.54
N LEU A 116 12.34 8.75 -7.43
CA LEU A 116 12.96 7.76 -8.30
C LEU A 116 12.50 7.89 -9.75
N PHE A 117 11.20 7.99 -9.98
CA PHE A 117 10.63 7.93 -11.33
C PHE A 117 10.67 9.27 -12.06
N LYS A 118 10.45 10.40 -11.35
CA LYS A 118 10.39 11.72 -12.00
C LYS A 118 11.73 12.45 -11.97
N ASN A 119 12.47 12.39 -10.87
CA ASN A 119 13.72 13.12 -10.73
C ASN A 119 14.89 12.28 -11.27
N GLU A 120 15.03 11.04 -10.80
CA GLU A 120 16.13 10.14 -11.19
C GLU A 120 15.84 9.37 -12.48
N LYS A 121 14.57 9.41 -12.97
CA LYS A 121 14.12 8.76 -14.22
C LYS A 121 14.42 7.25 -14.27
N VAL A 122 14.35 6.59 -13.13
CA VAL A 122 14.53 5.14 -13.02
C VAL A 122 13.49 4.43 -13.87
N GLN A 123 13.95 3.49 -14.68
CA GLN A 123 13.08 2.60 -15.45
C GLN A 123 12.91 1.29 -14.67
N VAL A 124 11.69 0.77 -14.64
CA VAL A 124 11.38 -0.52 -14.01
C VAL A 124 10.64 -1.39 -15.02
N ASP A 125 11.03 -2.65 -15.11
CA ASP A 125 10.40 -3.62 -16.02
C ASP A 125 9.11 -4.18 -15.41
N ARG A 126 9.07 -4.36 -14.10
CA ARG A 126 7.92 -4.91 -13.38
C ARG A 126 7.87 -4.44 -11.94
N ILE A 127 6.64 -4.28 -11.43
CA ILE A 127 6.39 -3.96 -10.03
C ILE A 127 5.58 -5.10 -9.42
N THR A 128 6.08 -5.64 -8.30
CA THR A 128 5.44 -6.74 -7.60
C THR A 128 5.00 -6.29 -6.22
N GLY A 129 3.73 -6.56 -5.88
CA GLY A 129 3.14 -6.25 -4.58
C GLY A 129 3.25 -7.42 -3.61
N HIS A 130 3.67 -7.14 -2.36
CA HIS A 130 3.70 -8.09 -1.25
C HIS A 130 3.16 -7.46 0.03
N GLY A 131 2.63 -8.28 0.93
CA GLY A 131 2.18 -7.86 2.25
C GLY A 131 0.66 -7.81 2.41
N GLY A 132 0.22 -7.40 3.62
CA GLY A 132 -1.18 -7.47 4.05
C GLY A 132 -2.18 -6.70 3.19
N LEU A 133 -1.76 -5.60 2.56
CA LEU A 133 -2.61 -4.82 1.64
C LEU A 133 -3.13 -5.67 0.46
N PHE A 134 -2.38 -6.69 0.04
CA PHE A 134 -2.69 -7.53 -1.11
C PHE A 134 -3.47 -8.80 -0.75
N LYS A 135 -3.76 -9.04 0.54
CA LYS A 135 -4.60 -10.18 0.99
C LYS A 135 -6.03 -10.10 0.45
N THR A 136 -6.60 -8.90 0.33
CA THR A 136 -7.85 -8.72 -0.41
C THR A 136 -7.57 -8.64 -1.90
N LYS A 137 -7.91 -9.71 -2.60
CA LYS A 137 -7.58 -9.93 -4.01
C LYS A 137 -8.00 -8.75 -4.88
N GLY A 138 -7.06 -8.21 -5.63
CA GLY A 138 -7.26 -7.16 -6.63
C GLY A 138 -7.32 -5.73 -6.07
N VAL A 139 -7.74 -5.52 -4.82
CA VAL A 139 -7.95 -4.17 -4.28
C VAL A 139 -6.64 -3.43 -4.09
N GLY A 140 -5.70 -3.98 -3.32
CA GLY A 140 -4.39 -3.35 -3.09
C GLY A 140 -3.63 -3.10 -4.40
N GLN A 141 -3.75 -4.04 -5.37
CA GLN A 141 -3.16 -3.88 -6.70
C GLN A 141 -3.73 -2.66 -7.43
N ARG A 142 -5.06 -2.53 -7.49
CA ARG A 142 -5.73 -1.42 -8.18
C ARG A 142 -5.39 -0.07 -7.53
N ILE A 143 -5.39 0.00 -6.20
CA ILE A 143 -5.02 1.21 -5.45
C ILE A 143 -3.56 1.60 -5.73
N LEU A 144 -2.62 0.65 -5.64
CA LEU A 144 -1.21 0.94 -5.89
C LEU A 144 -0.95 1.24 -7.38
N ALA A 145 -1.59 0.52 -8.29
CA ALA A 145 -1.47 0.78 -9.72
C ALA A 145 -1.92 2.20 -10.08
N ALA A 146 -3.03 2.69 -9.49
CA ALA A 146 -3.48 4.06 -9.64
C ALA A 146 -2.44 5.07 -9.12
N ALA A 147 -1.88 4.81 -7.93
CA ALA A 147 -0.93 5.70 -7.28
C ALA A 147 0.37 5.89 -8.07
N ILE A 148 0.90 4.84 -8.67
CA ILE A 148 2.19 4.88 -9.39
C ILE A 148 2.06 4.85 -10.91
N ASN A 149 0.84 4.79 -11.42
CA ASN A 149 0.52 4.72 -12.85
C ASN A 149 1.31 3.62 -13.58
N SER A 150 1.31 2.41 -13.00
CA SER A 150 2.00 1.24 -13.55
C SER A 150 1.26 -0.04 -13.17
N PRO A 151 1.31 -1.10 -14.00
CA PRO A 151 0.75 -2.40 -13.62
C PRO A 151 1.41 -2.97 -12.38
N ILE A 152 0.62 -3.64 -11.53
CA ILE A 152 1.08 -4.31 -10.32
C ILE A 152 0.81 -5.80 -10.44
N SER A 153 1.86 -6.60 -10.33
CA SER A 153 1.78 -8.07 -10.24
C SER A 153 1.74 -8.52 -8.78
N VAL A 154 0.92 -9.49 -8.48
CA VAL A 154 0.83 -10.12 -7.14
C VAL A 154 0.82 -11.62 -7.29
N MET A 155 1.73 -12.30 -6.58
CA MET A 155 1.79 -13.76 -6.53
C MET A 155 0.82 -14.32 -5.49
N GLU A 156 0.47 -15.59 -5.57
CA GLU A 156 -0.39 -16.26 -4.58
C GLU A 156 0.22 -16.21 -3.17
N THR A 157 1.55 -16.24 -3.06
CA THR A 157 2.31 -16.17 -1.81
C THR A 157 2.50 -14.75 -1.27
N ALA A 158 1.96 -13.73 -1.91
CA ALA A 158 2.21 -12.33 -1.60
C ALA A 158 1.83 -11.91 -0.17
N GLY A 159 0.89 -12.60 0.46
CA GLY A 159 0.47 -12.30 1.84
C GLY A 159 1.55 -12.52 2.91
N GLU A 160 2.54 -13.37 2.65
CA GLU A 160 3.58 -13.81 3.59
C GLU A 160 5.00 -13.61 3.02
N GLY A 161 5.19 -12.59 2.18
CA GLY A 161 6.39 -12.40 1.36
C GLY A 161 7.72 -12.42 2.10
N GLY A 162 7.80 -11.82 3.32
CA GLY A 162 9.05 -11.78 4.10
C GLY A 162 9.48 -13.17 4.59
N ALA A 163 8.60 -13.89 5.26
CA ALA A 163 8.88 -15.22 5.79
C ALA A 163 9.17 -16.21 4.67
N TRP A 164 8.40 -16.13 3.58
CA TRP A 164 8.61 -16.98 2.41
C TRP A 164 9.95 -16.68 1.71
N GLY A 165 10.31 -15.42 1.56
CA GLY A 165 11.60 -15.03 0.98
C GLY A 165 12.80 -15.58 1.75
N ILE A 166 12.78 -15.53 3.08
CA ILE A 166 13.84 -16.13 3.92
C ILE A 166 13.86 -17.67 3.76
N ALA A 167 12.70 -18.32 3.70
CA ALA A 167 12.63 -19.77 3.46
C ALA A 167 13.22 -20.15 2.10
N LEU A 168 13.00 -19.34 1.05
CA LEU A 168 13.62 -19.55 -0.27
C LEU A 168 15.14 -19.44 -0.23
N LEU A 169 15.69 -18.46 0.48
CA LEU A 169 17.14 -18.32 0.65
C LEU A 169 17.74 -19.53 1.39
N ALA A 170 17.07 -19.99 2.45
CA ALA A 170 17.47 -21.21 3.15
C ALA A 170 17.39 -22.44 2.20
N GLY A 171 16.33 -22.57 1.43
CA GLY A 171 16.17 -23.61 0.43
C GLY A 171 17.25 -23.58 -0.64
N TYR A 172 17.62 -22.39 -1.12
CA TYR A 172 18.72 -22.21 -2.07
C TYR A 172 20.06 -22.74 -1.52
N LEU A 173 20.35 -22.48 -0.22
CA LEU A 173 21.58 -22.92 0.40
C LEU A 173 21.70 -24.44 0.52
N VAL A 174 20.59 -25.16 0.73
CA VAL A 174 20.60 -26.60 1.00
C VAL A 174 20.18 -27.46 -0.20
N ASN A 175 19.49 -26.90 -1.20
CA ASN A 175 18.94 -27.67 -2.33
C ASN A 175 19.51 -27.20 -3.70
N ASN A 176 20.63 -26.49 -3.72
CA ASN A 176 21.23 -26.02 -4.98
C ASN A 176 22.36 -26.96 -5.45
N ASP A 177 22.04 -28.23 -5.66
CA ASP A 177 22.99 -29.25 -6.14
C ASP A 177 23.58 -28.90 -7.51
N GLU A 178 22.81 -28.22 -8.36
CA GLU A 178 23.20 -27.77 -9.69
C GLU A 178 24.10 -26.52 -9.66
N LYS A 179 24.41 -25.96 -8.48
CA LYS A 179 25.21 -24.74 -8.28
C LYS A 179 24.75 -23.55 -9.15
N LEU A 180 23.44 -23.40 -9.29
CA LEU A 180 22.85 -22.27 -10.00
C LEU A 180 23.14 -20.96 -9.27
N SER A 181 23.17 -19.84 -10.00
CA SER A 181 23.08 -18.52 -9.39
C SER A 181 21.74 -18.39 -8.63
N LEU A 182 21.65 -17.46 -7.67
CA LEU A 182 20.39 -17.22 -6.97
C LEU A 182 19.26 -16.85 -7.95
N ALA A 183 19.55 -15.99 -8.92
CA ALA A 183 18.58 -15.60 -9.95
C ALA A 183 18.10 -16.81 -10.76
N ASP A 184 19.03 -17.63 -11.28
CA ASP A 184 18.68 -18.84 -12.03
C ASP A 184 17.90 -19.86 -11.20
N TYR A 185 18.24 -20.02 -9.91
CA TYR A 185 17.52 -20.91 -9.01
C TYR A 185 16.07 -20.43 -8.81
N LEU A 186 15.89 -19.13 -8.55
CA LEU A 186 14.56 -18.54 -8.39
C LEU A 186 13.73 -18.69 -9.67
N ASP A 187 14.28 -18.34 -10.81
CA ASP A 187 13.58 -18.39 -12.09
C ASP A 187 13.23 -19.83 -12.53
N LYS A 188 14.18 -20.75 -12.40
CA LYS A 188 14.03 -22.11 -12.95
C LYS A 188 13.36 -23.09 -11.99
N LYS A 189 13.56 -22.94 -10.67
CA LYS A 189 13.09 -23.89 -9.66
C LYS A 189 11.92 -23.40 -8.85
N VAL A 190 11.84 -22.08 -8.56
CA VAL A 190 10.82 -21.52 -7.66
C VAL A 190 9.68 -20.88 -8.41
N PHE A 191 9.98 -20.00 -9.34
CA PHE A 191 8.98 -19.20 -10.06
C PHE A 191 8.69 -19.72 -11.48
N ALA A 192 9.21 -20.86 -11.87
CA ALA A 192 8.97 -21.42 -13.19
C ALA A 192 7.45 -21.51 -13.50
N GLY A 193 7.02 -20.76 -14.52
CA GLY A 193 5.61 -20.69 -14.93
C GLY A 193 4.68 -19.89 -14.02
N ASN A 194 5.17 -19.29 -12.93
CA ASN A 194 4.37 -18.44 -12.03
C ASN A 194 4.70 -16.95 -12.23
N THR A 195 3.89 -16.28 -13.03
CA THR A 195 4.05 -14.84 -13.31
C THR A 195 3.23 -13.94 -12.38
N GLY A 196 2.39 -14.52 -11.52
CA GLY A 196 1.42 -13.79 -10.71
C GLY A 196 0.23 -13.28 -11.54
N VAL A 197 -0.68 -12.61 -10.85
CA VAL A 197 -1.81 -11.90 -11.48
C VAL A 197 -1.45 -10.42 -11.56
N GLU A 198 -1.53 -9.85 -12.75
CA GLU A 198 -1.25 -8.43 -12.98
C GLU A 198 -2.54 -7.63 -13.14
N ILE A 199 -2.57 -6.44 -12.54
CA ILE A 199 -3.65 -5.45 -12.72
C ILE A 199 -3.03 -4.14 -13.19
N ALA A 200 -3.46 -3.70 -14.37
CA ALA A 200 -3.10 -2.39 -14.91
C ALA A 200 -3.98 -1.28 -14.29
N PRO A 201 -3.45 -0.05 -14.17
CA PRO A 201 -4.25 1.09 -13.74
C PRO A 201 -5.31 1.46 -14.80
N THR A 202 -6.44 2.03 -14.36
CA THR A 202 -7.37 2.70 -15.24
C THR A 202 -7.04 4.19 -15.31
N ALA A 203 -7.33 4.84 -16.44
CA ALA A 203 -7.10 6.29 -16.59
C ALA A 203 -7.91 7.10 -15.55
N GLU A 204 -9.11 6.65 -15.22
CA GLU A 204 -9.96 7.28 -14.20
C GLU A 204 -9.34 7.21 -12.81
N ASP A 205 -8.86 6.02 -12.38
CA ASP A 205 -8.24 5.83 -11.07
C ASP A 205 -6.94 6.63 -10.96
N VAL A 206 -6.13 6.70 -12.03
CA VAL A 206 -4.89 7.51 -12.07
C VAL A 206 -5.22 8.99 -11.89
N ALA A 207 -6.15 9.53 -12.70
CA ALA A 207 -6.54 10.93 -12.60
C ALA A 207 -7.14 11.28 -11.23
N GLY A 208 -7.93 10.36 -10.65
CA GLY A 208 -8.48 10.50 -9.32
C GLY A 208 -7.40 10.51 -8.23
N PHE A 209 -6.44 9.59 -8.32
CA PHE A 209 -5.32 9.57 -7.38
C PHE A 209 -4.42 10.81 -7.52
N ASP A 210 -4.15 11.28 -8.74
CA ASP A 210 -3.37 12.49 -8.98
C ASP A 210 -4.06 13.73 -8.35
N LYS A 211 -5.38 13.82 -8.42
CA LYS A 211 -6.13 14.87 -7.75
C LYS A 211 -6.06 14.73 -6.21
N TYR A 212 -6.25 13.50 -5.70
CA TYR A 212 -6.13 13.21 -4.27
C TYR A 212 -4.76 13.59 -3.71
N ILE A 213 -3.66 13.20 -4.36
CA ILE A 213 -2.30 13.42 -3.84
C ILE A 213 -1.91 14.91 -3.82
N VAL A 214 -2.46 15.74 -4.70
CA VAL A 214 -2.29 17.20 -4.65
C VAL A 214 -2.90 17.76 -3.37
N THR A 215 -4.15 17.40 -3.07
CA THR A 215 -4.84 17.83 -1.85
C THR A 215 -4.18 17.27 -0.59
N TYR A 216 -3.77 15.99 -0.62
CA TYR A 216 -3.03 15.34 0.46
C TYR A 216 -1.75 16.09 0.80
N LYS A 217 -0.91 16.43 -0.19
CA LYS A 217 0.32 17.20 0.01
C LYS A 217 0.06 18.59 0.57
N ALA A 218 -0.93 19.30 0.06
CA ALA A 218 -1.31 20.62 0.55
C ALA A 218 -1.75 20.59 2.02
N GLY A 219 -2.45 19.54 2.42
CA GLY A 219 -2.94 19.38 3.79
C GLY A 219 -1.92 18.83 4.79
N LEU A 220 -0.69 18.48 4.41
CA LEU A 220 0.37 18.07 5.36
C LEU A 220 0.67 19.14 6.42
N ALA A 221 0.38 20.41 6.13
CA ALA A 221 0.49 21.50 7.11
C ALA A 221 -0.48 21.30 8.30
N ILE A 222 -1.62 20.63 8.11
CA ILE A 222 -2.55 20.29 9.18
C ILE A 222 -1.90 19.26 10.11
N GLU A 223 -1.27 18.22 9.54
CA GLU A 223 -0.55 17.20 10.29
C GLU A 223 0.61 17.81 11.09
N GLN A 224 1.39 18.71 10.47
CA GLN A 224 2.46 19.45 11.15
C GLN A 224 1.92 20.26 12.33
N ALA A 225 0.79 20.96 12.14
CA ALA A 225 0.16 21.75 13.20
C ALA A 225 -0.36 20.83 14.33
N ALA A 226 -0.94 19.67 14.00
CA ALA A 226 -1.40 18.69 14.97
C ALA A 226 -0.26 18.11 15.80
N VAL A 227 0.90 17.85 15.20
CA VAL A 227 2.11 17.39 15.89
C VAL A 227 2.68 18.48 16.79
N ALA A 228 2.73 19.74 16.30
CA ALA A 228 3.29 20.87 17.04
C ALA A 228 2.46 21.26 18.28
N ASN A 229 1.14 21.00 18.26
CA ASN A 229 0.21 21.34 19.35
C ASN A 229 -0.09 20.12 20.24
N LYS A 230 0.94 19.42 20.67
CA LYS A 230 0.83 18.33 21.65
C LYS A 230 0.13 18.79 22.94
N LYS A 231 -0.86 18.03 23.39
CA LYS A 231 -1.29 18.00 24.78
C LYS A 231 -0.59 16.86 25.51
#